data_a89b2ea39fb5165ab97c604ed79f7f3b
#
_entry.id   a89b2ea39fb5165ab97c604ed79f7f3b
#
_cell.length_a   1.000
_cell.length_b   1.000
_cell.length_c   1.000
_cell.angle_alpha   90.00
_cell.angle_beta   90.00
_cell.angle_gamma   90.00
#
_symmetry.space_group_name_H-M   'P 1'
#
loop_
_entity.id
_entity.type
_entity.pdbx_description
1 polymer ?
#
loop_
_entity_poly.entity_id
_entity_poly.type
_entity_poly.pdbx_seq_one_letter_code
_entity_poly.pdbx_strand_id
1 'polypeptide(L)'
;MKNFITNNIGYFAMLMAVIGFGSGPPFVTLALKEFFIIDLLAVRFLIAFFLMLFLCILMRVDISIKEVGLKPFLMGLLNPFLVTLSFHIGLLLTSPVNGVAIISTLPLMQPFVAKIFLNEKIEIKVIIGVFITLIGTYLLLTSQFKLGVGNYLGDLIIFIGMLCASTNEVIGRKFMQTKVNQLTVNTFQYFTGFVLSFLILFI
;
A
#
# COMPACT_ATOMS: atom_id res chain seq x y z
N MET A 1 -10.92 -33.64 6.34
CA MET A 1 -11.28 -32.46 5.53
C MET A 1 -11.23 -31.14 6.31
N LYS A 2 -11.80 -31.06 7.54
CA LYS A 2 -11.74 -29.84 8.37
C LYS A 2 -10.29 -29.33 8.62
N ASN A 3 -9.35 -30.21 8.95
CA ASN A 3 -7.96 -29.85 9.23
C ASN A 3 -7.18 -29.39 7.99
N PHE A 4 -7.56 -29.84 6.80
CA PHE A 4 -6.94 -29.40 5.55
C PHE A 4 -7.37 -27.97 5.20
N ILE A 5 -8.63 -27.61 5.42
CA ILE A 5 -9.15 -26.26 5.19
C ILE A 5 -8.56 -25.29 6.21
N THR A 6 -8.50 -25.65 7.50
CA THR A 6 -7.94 -24.78 8.55
C THR A 6 -6.43 -24.53 8.35
N ASN A 7 -5.65 -25.51 7.92
CA ASN A 7 -4.22 -25.34 7.66
C ASN A 7 -3.93 -24.56 6.39
N ASN A 8 -4.87 -24.54 5.41
CA ASN A 8 -4.67 -23.88 4.13
C ASN A 8 -5.44 -22.55 3.98
N ILE A 9 -6.23 -22.16 4.97
CA ILE A 9 -7.02 -20.91 4.89
C ILE A 9 -6.14 -19.66 4.70
N GLY A 10 -4.93 -19.68 5.30
CA GLY A 10 -3.95 -18.61 5.11
C GLY A 10 -3.45 -18.50 3.68
N TYR A 11 -3.15 -19.64 3.04
CA TYR A 11 -2.72 -19.66 1.62
C TYR A 11 -3.84 -19.21 0.68
N PHE A 12 -5.09 -19.63 0.97
CA PHE A 12 -6.24 -19.18 0.20
C PHE A 12 -6.50 -17.68 0.35
N ALA A 13 -6.43 -17.17 1.58
CA ALA A 13 -6.54 -15.74 1.85
C ALA A 13 -5.44 -14.92 1.14
N MET A 14 -4.19 -15.41 1.14
CA MET A 14 -3.09 -14.79 0.41
C MET A 14 -3.35 -14.79 -1.11
N LEU A 15 -3.83 -15.91 -1.67
CA LEU A 15 -4.15 -15.99 -3.10
C LEU A 15 -5.22 -14.96 -3.49
N MET A 16 -6.30 -14.87 -2.69
CA MET A 16 -7.37 -13.89 -2.91
C MET A 16 -6.85 -12.44 -2.80
N ALA A 17 -5.97 -12.18 -1.82
CA ALA A 17 -5.33 -10.88 -1.66
C ALA A 17 -4.46 -10.51 -2.87
N VAL A 18 -3.66 -11.44 -3.39
CA VAL A 18 -2.82 -11.22 -4.58
C VAL A 18 -3.66 -10.94 -5.82
N ILE A 19 -4.74 -11.69 -6.04
CA ILE A 19 -5.66 -11.45 -7.16
C ILE A 19 -6.31 -10.06 -7.02
N GLY A 20 -6.82 -9.73 -5.83
CA GLY A 20 -7.44 -8.43 -5.56
C GLY A 20 -6.46 -7.26 -5.74
N PHE A 21 -5.23 -7.41 -5.25
CA PHE A 21 -4.20 -6.39 -5.37
C PHE A 21 -3.70 -6.22 -6.81
N GLY A 22 -3.49 -7.34 -7.52
CA GLY A 22 -3.02 -7.32 -8.90
C GLY A 22 -4.05 -6.79 -9.91
N SER A 23 -5.36 -6.98 -9.65
CA SER A 23 -6.43 -6.42 -10.48
C SER A 23 -6.68 -4.91 -10.22
N GLY A 24 -6.20 -4.38 -9.09
CA GLY A 24 -6.44 -2.98 -8.69
C GLY A 24 -6.02 -1.95 -9.75
N PRO A 25 -4.76 -1.93 -10.24
CA PRO A 25 -4.28 -0.91 -11.16
C PRO A 25 -5.10 -0.74 -12.44
N PRO A 26 -5.50 -1.80 -13.17
CA PRO A 26 -6.37 -1.68 -14.33
C PRO A 26 -7.73 -1.07 -13.99
N PHE A 27 -8.37 -1.50 -12.89
CA PHE A 27 -9.65 -0.93 -12.46
C PHE A 27 -9.54 0.53 -12.05
N VAL A 28 -8.48 0.90 -11.35
CA VAL A 28 -8.21 2.31 -10.99
C VAL A 28 -8.04 3.15 -12.26
N THR A 29 -7.30 2.69 -13.25
CA THR A 29 -7.11 3.42 -14.51
C THR A 29 -8.43 3.62 -15.26
N LEU A 30 -9.33 2.64 -15.22
CA LEU A 30 -10.67 2.79 -15.81
C LEU A 30 -11.51 3.80 -15.02
N ALA A 31 -11.49 3.72 -13.69
CA ALA A 31 -12.25 4.63 -12.83
C ALA A 31 -11.76 6.09 -12.94
N LEU A 32 -10.45 6.31 -13.11
CA LEU A 32 -9.87 7.64 -13.31
C LEU A 32 -10.27 8.33 -14.63
N LYS A 33 -10.92 7.61 -15.56
CA LYS A 33 -11.50 8.22 -16.77
C LYS A 33 -12.81 8.94 -16.51
N GLU A 34 -13.54 8.53 -15.46
CA GLU A 34 -14.88 9.01 -15.16
C GLU A 34 -14.91 9.86 -13.87
N PHE A 35 -14.00 9.62 -12.93
CA PHE A 35 -13.99 10.22 -11.61
C PHE A 35 -12.68 10.98 -11.33
N PHE A 36 -12.76 12.04 -10.54
CA PHE A 36 -11.57 12.71 -10.02
C PHE A 36 -10.86 11.85 -8.98
N ILE A 37 -9.54 12.02 -8.87
CA ILE A 37 -8.70 11.25 -7.95
C ILE A 37 -9.25 11.33 -6.51
N ILE A 38 -9.57 12.54 -6.06
CA ILE A 38 -9.99 12.80 -4.67
C ILE A 38 -11.32 12.12 -4.35
N ASP A 39 -12.28 12.12 -5.29
CA ASP A 39 -13.56 11.42 -5.11
C ASP A 39 -13.33 9.92 -4.92
N LEU A 40 -12.48 9.33 -5.77
CA LEU A 40 -12.14 7.91 -5.66
C LEU A 40 -11.46 7.58 -4.34
N LEU A 41 -10.54 8.44 -3.88
CA LEU A 41 -9.86 8.25 -2.60
C LEU A 41 -10.85 8.35 -1.43
N ALA A 42 -11.71 9.38 -1.43
CA ALA A 42 -12.68 9.61 -0.36
C ALA A 42 -13.64 8.42 -0.23
N VAL A 43 -14.24 7.98 -1.34
CA VAL A 43 -15.15 6.82 -1.34
C VAL A 43 -14.43 5.54 -0.93
N ARG A 44 -13.23 5.28 -1.46
CA ARG A 44 -12.43 4.10 -1.14
C ARG A 44 -12.08 4.03 0.35
N PHE A 45 -11.60 5.13 0.92
CA PHE A 45 -11.22 5.16 2.33
C PHE A 45 -12.43 5.14 3.26
N LEU A 46 -13.55 5.76 2.86
CA LEU A 46 -14.82 5.66 3.57
C LEU A 46 -15.28 4.20 3.69
N ILE A 47 -15.34 3.49 2.57
CA ILE A 47 -15.73 2.08 2.54
C ILE A 47 -14.76 1.24 3.36
N ALA A 48 -13.45 1.44 3.19
CA ALA A 48 -12.43 0.71 3.93
C ALA A 48 -12.52 0.96 5.43
N PHE A 49 -12.75 2.20 5.86
CA PHE A 49 -12.93 2.56 7.26
C PHE A 49 -14.13 1.84 7.89
N PHE A 50 -15.30 1.92 7.24
CA PHE A 50 -16.51 1.25 7.75
C PHE A 50 -16.36 -0.27 7.76
N LEU A 51 -15.70 -0.84 6.76
CA LEU A 51 -15.41 -2.28 6.72
C LEU A 51 -14.51 -2.70 7.88
N MET A 52 -13.42 -1.93 8.14
CA MET A 52 -12.54 -2.21 9.28
C MET A 52 -13.25 -2.04 10.62
N LEU A 53 -14.08 -1.01 10.75
CA LEU A 53 -14.90 -0.79 11.94
C LEU A 53 -15.85 -1.98 12.18
N PHE A 54 -16.53 -2.43 11.12
CA PHE A 54 -17.42 -3.60 11.18
C PHE A 54 -16.66 -4.86 11.61
N LEU A 55 -15.46 -5.09 11.06
CA LEU A 55 -14.62 -6.22 11.45
C LEU A 55 -14.17 -6.14 12.92
N CYS A 56 -13.81 -4.94 13.41
CA CYS A 56 -13.50 -4.75 14.82
C CYS A 56 -14.69 -5.12 15.72
N ILE A 57 -15.89 -4.68 15.37
CA ILE A 57 -17.12 -5.00 16.13
C ILE A 57 -17.38 -6.52 16.09
N LEU A 58 -17.29 -7.14 14.90
CA LEU A 58 -17.55 -8.57 14.72
C LEU A 58 -16.57 -9.43 15.52
N MET A 59 -15.29 -9.03 15.53
CA MET A 59 -14.22 -9.74 16.26
C MET A 59 -14.09 -9.32 17.73
N ARG A 60 -14.94 -8.40 18.21
CA ARG A 60 -14.93 -7.84 19.57
C ARG A 60 -13.56 -7.27 19.96
N VAL A 61 -12.94 -6.56 19.02
CA VAL A 61 -11.65 -5.88 19.24
C VAL A 61 -11.91 -4.50 19.82
N ASP A 62 -11.21 -4.17 20.92
CA ASP A 62 -11.31 -2.85 21.54
C ASP A 62 -10.68 -1.77 20.67
N ILE A 63 -11.49 -0.75 20.34
CA ILE A 63 -11.05 0.41 19.56
C ILE A 63 -10.74 1.54 20.54
N SER A 64 -9.56 1.48 21.17
CA SER A 64 -9.14 2.47 22.14
C SER A 64 -8.04 3.37 21.58
N ILE A 65 -8.35 4.66 21.40
CA ILE A 65 -7.36 5.68 21.02
C ILE A 65 -6.26 5.82 22.09
N LYS A 66 -6.60 5.59 23.37
CA LYS A 66 -5.65 5.73 24.49
C LYS A 66 -4.51 4.71 24.40
N GLU A 67 -4.80 3.51 23.91
CA GLU A 67 -3.80 2.44 23.75
C GLU A 67 -2.91 2.64 22.52
N VAL A 68 -3.47 3.20 21.46
CA VAL A 68 -2.83 3.34 20.15
C VAL A 68 -2.07 4.64 20.01
N GLY A 69 -2.52 5.70 20.65
CA GLY A 69 -1.95 7.04 20.56
C GLY A 69 -2.10 7.68 19.18
N LEU A 70 -1.23 8.64 18.87
CA LEU A 70 -1.25 9.38 17.58
C LEU A 70 -0.51 8.67 16.44
N LYS A 71 0.25 7.62 16.72
CA LYS A 71 1.08 6.95 15.71
C LYS A 71 0.29 6.39 14.50
N PRO A 72 -0.86 5.71 14.68
CA PRO A 72 -1.64 5.21 13.54
C PRO A 72 -2.17 6.32 12.63
N PHE A 73 -2.42 7.51 13.14
CA PHE A 73 -2.85 8.65 12.34
C PHE A 73 -1.71 9.14 11.44
N LEU A 74 -0.48 9.24 11.96
CA LEU A 74 0.71 9.55 11.16
C LEU A 74 1.02 8.45 10.15
N MET A 75 0.86 7.20 10.56
CA MET A 75 0.99 6.05 9.65
C MET A 75 -0.07 6.10 8.54
N GLY A 76 -1.32 6.48 8.84
CA GLY A 76 -2.39 6.64 7.87
C GLY A 76 -2.15 7.76 6.85
N LEU A 77 -1.44 8.82 7.25
CA LEU A 77 -0.98 9.86 6.34
C LEU A 77 0.00 9.29 5.30
N LEU A 78 0.98 8.48 5.73
CA LEU A 78 1.94 7.84 4.81
C LEU A 78 1.25 6.77 3.96
N ASN A 79 0.61 5.80 4.60
CA ASN A 79 -0.14 4.72 3.99
C ASN A 79 -1.41 4.45 4.83
N PRO A 80 -2.62 4.62 4.27
CA PRO A 80 -2.92 4.56 2.83
C PRO A 80 -2.92 5.88 2.06
N PHE A 81 -2.92 7.07 2.69
CA PHE A 81 -3.25 8.31 1.97
C PHE A 81 -2.20 8.68 0.90
N LEU A 82 -0.95 9.01 1.28
CA LEU A 82 0.09 9.45 0.33
C LEU A 82 0.43 8.36 -0.70
N VAL A 83 0.48 7.10 -0.27
CA VAL A 83 0.73 5.96 -1.17
C VAL A 83 -0.34 5.89 -2.26
N THR A 84 -1.61 5.92 -1.87
CA THR A 84 -2.71 5.79 -2.83
C THR A 84 -2.83 7.04 -3.72
N LEU A 85 -2.64 8.22 -3.15
CA LEU A 85 -2.65 9.48 -3.91
C LEU A 85 -1.53 9.49 -4.96
N SER A 86 -0.29 9.19 -4.56
CA SER A 86 0.85 9.10 -5.50
C SER A 86 0.62 8.07 -6.59
N PHE A 87 0.04 6.92 -6.23
CA PHE A 87 -0.26 5.87 -7.17
C PHE A 87 -1.31 6.30 -8.21
N HIS A 88 -2.40 6.95 -7.78
CA HIS A 88 -3.45 7.43 -8.70
C HIS A 88 -2.93 8.56 -9.60
N ILE A 89 -2.20 9.54 -9.05
CA ILE A 89 -1.57 10.61 -9.86
C ILE A 89 -0.60 10.00 -10.88
N GLY A 90 0.23 9.05 -10.45
CA GLY A 90 1.17 8.39 -11.34
C GLY A 90 0.48 7.63 -12.46
N LEU A 91 -0.62 6.90 -12.18
CA LEU A 91 -1.39 6.15 -13.20
C LEU A 91 -2.09 7.06 -14.21
N LEU A 92 -2.36 8.33 -13.90
CA LEU A 92 -2.83 9.30 -14.90
C LEU A 92 -1.73 9.66 -15.91
N LEU A 93 -0.48 9.56 -15.52
CA LEU A 93 0.67 9.99 -16.30
C LEU A 93 1.40 8.82 -16.99
N THR A 94 1.34 7.61 -16.42
CA THR A 94 2.04 6.43 -16.95
C THR A 94 1.10 5.24 -17.13
N SER A 95 1.63 4.12 -17.64
CA SER A 95 0.82 2.91 -17.89
C SER A 95 0.57 2.09 -16.61
N PRO A 96 -0.56 1.33 -16.53
CA PRO A 96 -0.78 0.39 -15.44
C PRO A 96 0.34 -0.65 -15.31
N VAL A 97 0.96 -1.05 -16.42
CA VAL A 97 2.09 -1.99 -16.44
C VAL A 97 3.29 -1.42 -15.70
N ASN A 98 3.62 -0.13 -15.93
CA ASN A 98 4.66 0.57 -15.21
C ASN A 98 4.32 0.66 -13.71
N GLY A 99 3.07 1.00 -13.40
CA GLY A 99 2.59 1.05 -12.02
C GLY A 99 2.82 -0.27 -11.27
N VAL A 100 2.42 -1.40 -11.87
CA VAL A 100 2.64 -2.74 -11.29
C VAL A 100 4.12 -3.07 -11.16
N ALA A 101 4.93 -2.75 -12.19
CA ALA A 101 6.37 -2.99 -12.17
C ALA A 101 7.05 -2.22 -11.01
N ILE A 102 6.66 -0.97 -10.78
CA ILE A 102 7.21 -0.16 -9.69
C ILE A 102 6.73 -0.66 -8.32
N ILE A 103 5.45 -1.05 -8.18
CA ILE A 103 4.95 -1.67 -6.94
C ILE A 103 5.75 -2.94 -6.60
N SER A 104 6.12 -3.75 -7.58
CA SER A 104 6.89 -4.96 -7.35
C SER A 104 8.29 -4.71 -6.77
N THR A 105 8.77 -3.46 -6.80
CA THR A 105 10.03 -3.06 -6.14
C THR A 105 9.86 -2.80 -4.64
N LEU A 106 8.65 -2.73 -4.10
CA LEU A 106 8.39 -2.46 -2.68
C LEU A 106 9.16 -3.40 -1.73
N PRO A 107 9.16 -4.74 -1.92
CA PRO A 107 9.92 -5.65 -1.07
C PRO A 107 11.43 -5.39 -1.08
N LEU A 108 11.95 -4.77 -2.14
CA LEU A 108 13.37 -4.42 -2.26
C LEU A 108 13.73 -3.19 -1.44
N MET A 109 12.80 -2.25 -1.29
CA MET A 109 13.03 -1.03 -0.52
C MET A 109 13.01 -1.31 0.98
N GLN A 110 12.20 -2.28 1.43
CA GLN A 110 12.01 -2.59 2.84
C GLN A 110 13.30 -2.86 3.62
N PRO A 111 14.26 -3.69 3.15
CA PRO A 111 15.51 -3.94 3.86
C PRO A 111 16.37 -2.68 4.04
N PHE A 112 16.38 -1.78 3.05
CA PHE A 112 17.13 -0.52 3.15
C PHE A 112 16.49 0.43 4.15
N VAL A 113 15.15 0.56 4.12
CA VAL A 113 14.39 1.35 5.09
C VAL A 113 14.53 0.74 6.49
N ALA A 114 14.49 -0.60 6.63
CA ALA A 114 14.68 -1.28 7.90
C ALA A 114 16.10 -1.08 8.46
N LYS A 115 17.12 -1.04 7.61
CA LYS A 115 18.48 -0.70 8.02
C LYS A 115 18.56 0.70 8.61
N ILE A 116 17.88 1.69 8.00
CA ILE A 116 17.90 3.10 8.45
C ILE A 116 17.12 3.27 9.76
N PHE A 117 15.93 2.71 9.87
CA PHE A 117 15.03 2.95 11.01
C PHE A 117 15.17 1.94 12.15
N LEU A 118 15.59 0.71 11.85
CA LEU A 118 15.67 -0.39 12.83
C LEU A 118 17.11 -0.89 13.04
N ASN A 119 18.12 -0.36 12.31
CA ASN A 119 19.49 -0.83 12.30
C ASN A 119 19.65 -2.33 11.97
N GLU A 120 18.72 -2.87 11.17
CA GLU A 120 18.78 -4.26 10.72
C GLU A 120 19.93 -4.48 9.72
N LYS A 121 20.56 -5.65 9.76
CA LYS A 121 21.62 -6.01 8.79
C LYS A 121 20.98 -6.49 7.49
N ILE A 122 21.49 -5.99 6.37
CA ILE A 122 21.05 -6.46 5.04
C ILE A 122 21.90 -7.67 4.66
N GLU A 123 21.26 -8.81 4.41
CA GLU A 123 21.93 -10.01 3.94
C GLU A 123 22.33 -9.86 2.46
N ILE A 124 23.49 -10.44 2.08
CA ILE A 124 23.99 -10.41 0.69
C ILE A 124 22.98 -11.01 -0.32
N LYS A 125 22.19 -12.01 0.09
CA LYS A 125 21.14 -12.62 -0.72
C LYS A 125 20.06 -11.62 -1.12
N VAL A 126 19.74 -10.68 -0.22
CA VAL A 126 18.78 -9.60 -0.47
C VAL A 126 19.32 -8.66 -1.53
N ILE A 127 20.61 -8.29 -1.45
CA ILE A 127 21.28 -7.43 -2.43
C ILE A 127 21.23 -8.04 -3.83
N ILE A 128 21.51 -9.34 -3.95
CA ILE A 128 21.41 -10.06 -5.25
C ILE A 128 19.99 -10.02 -5.79
N GLY A 129 18.98 -10.29 -4.94
CA GLY A 129 17.56 -10.20 -5.32
C GLY A 129 17.16 -8.80 -5.81
N VAL A 130 17.67 -7.74 -5.14
CA VAL A 130 17.46 -6.34 -5.55
C VAL A 130 17.98 -6.12 -6.97
N PHE A 131 19.21 -6.54 -7.29
CA PHE A 131 19.79 -6.36 -8.62
C PHE A 131 18.98 -7.08 -9.70
N ILE A 132 18.56 -8.32 -9.47
CA ILE A 132 17.75 -9.09 -10.42
C ILE A 132 16.41 -8.38 -10.68
N THR A 133 15.74 -7.90 -9.64
CA THR A 133 14.45 -7.21 -9.78
C THR A 133 14.61 -5.86 -10.47
N LEU A 134 15.66 -5.09 -10.16
CA LEU A 134 15.93 -3.82 -10.83
C LEU A 134 16.14 -4.01 -12.34
N ILE A 135 16.87 -5.05 -12.75
CA ILE A 135 17.03 -5.39 -14.18
C ILE A 135 15.67 -5.71 -14.80
N GLY A 136 14.86 -6.56 -14.17
CA GLY A 136 13.51 -6.90 -14.65
C GLY A 136 12.60 -5.68 -14.79
N THR A 137 12.56 -4.82 -13.78
CA THR A 137 11.78 -3.58 -13.78
C THR A 137 12.27 -2.64 -14.89
N TYR A 138 13.58 -2.47 -15.05
CA TYR A 138 14.16 -1.63 -16.09
C TYR A 138 13.75 -2.12 -17.50
N LEU A 139 13.81 -3.42 -17.76
CA LEU A 139 13.39 -4.00 -19.04
C LEU A 139 11.91 -3.75 -19.31
N LEU A 140 11.04 -3.88 -18.30
CA LEU A 140 9.62 -3.59 -18.44
C LEU A 140 9.37 -2.11 -18.74
N LEU A 141 9.96 -1.20 -17.95
CA LEU A 141 9.78 0.24 -18.14
C LEU A 141 10.25 0.69 -19.53
N THR A 142 11.43 0.24 -19.97
CA THR A 142 11.95 0.60 -21.30
C THR A 142 11.07 0.10 -22.43
N SER A 143 10.43 -1.05 -22.29
CA SER A 143 9.48 -1.55 -23.30
C SER A 143 8.25 -0.65 -23.42
N GLN A 144 7.72 -0.15 -22.32
CA GLN A 144 6.56 0.74 -22.31
C GLN A 144 6.89 2.13 -22.89
N PHE A 145 8.11 2.63 -22.65
CA PHE A 145 8.58 3.88 -23.28
C PHE A 145 8.68 3.75 -24.81
N LYS A 146 9.17 2.63 -25.29
CA LYS A 146 9.23 2.34 -26.74
C LYS A 146 7.84 2.28 -27.37
N LEU A 147 6.83 1.86 -26.61
CA LEU A 147 5.43 1.84 -27.06
C LEU A 147 4.73 3.22 -26.91
N GLY A 148 5.42 4.23 -26.39
CA GLY A 148 4.89 5.57 -26.22
C GLY A 148 3.86 5.74 -25.09
N VAL A 149 3.76 4.76 -24.19
CA VAL A 149 2.79 4.75 -23.07
C VAL A 149 3.43 4.95 -21.69
N GLY A 150 4.76 4.99 -21.61
CA GLY A 150 5.50 5.25 -20.37
C GLY A 150 5.76 6.75 -20.18
N ASN A 151 5.77 7.19 -18.90
CA ASN A 151 6.13 8.55 -18.52
C ASN A 151 6.97 8.54 -17.24
N TYR A 152 8.20 9.07 -17.32
CA TYR A 152 9.15 9.11 -16.21
C TYR A 152 8.63 9.88 -14.98
N LEU A 153 7.86 10.95 -15.18
CA LEU A 153 7.28 11.72 -14.07
C LEU A 153 6.24 10.89 -13.32
N GLY A 154 5.36 10.20 -14.04
CA GLY A 154 4.38 9.29 -13.45
C GLY A 154 5.05 8.15 -12.68
N ASP A 155 6.08 7.55 -13.29
CA ASP A 155 6.87 6.48 -12.68
C ASP A 155 7.57 6.95 -11.39
N LEU A 156 8.16 8.15 -11.40
CA LEU A 156 8.81 8.76 -10.22
C LEU A 156 7.81 9.02 -9.09
N ILE A 157 6.61 9.53 -9.42
CA ILE A 157 5.57 9.78 -8.41
C ILE A 157 5.13 8.46 -7.74
N ILE A 158 4.92 7.39 -8.53
CA ILE A 158 4.61 6.07 -7.97
C ILE A 158 5.75 5.57 -7.08
N PHE A 159 7.00 5.72 -7.53
CA PHE A 159 8.18 5.31 -6.76
C PHE A 159 8.28 6.01 -5.40
N ILE A 160 8.00 7.32 -5.35
CA ILE A 160 7.94 8.07 -4.08
C ILE A 160 6.84 7.51 -3.18
N GLY A 161 5.67 7.18 -3.74
CA GLY A 161 4.61 6.49 -3.00
C GLY A 161 5.06 5.16 -2.42
N MET A 162 5.85 4.37 -3.16
CA MET A 162 6.39 3.09 -2.66
C MET A 162 7.43 3.28 -1.55
N LEU A 163 8.19 4.37 -1.56
CA LEU A 163 9.05 4.72 -0.42
C LEU A 163 8.23 5.04 0.84
N CYS A 164 7.12 5.78 0.69
CA CYS A 164 6.19 6.03 1.80
C CYS A 164 5.58 4.71 2.31
N ALA A 165 5.18 3.79 1.42
CA ALA A 165 4.66 2.47 1.79
C ALA A 165 5.70 1.66 2.57
N SER A 166 6.92 1.55 2.05
CA SER A 166 8.01 0.83 2.70
C SER A 166 8.32 1.40 4.10
N THR A 167 8.35 2.72 4.22
CA THR A 167 8.59 3.40 5.51
C THR A 167 7.47 3.09 6.49
N ASN A 168 6.21 3.17 6.06
CA ASN A 168 5.06 2.83 6.89
C ASN A 168 5.09 1.38 7.39
N GLU A 169 5.42 0.42 6.51
CA GLU A 169 5.48 -0.99 6.87
C GLU A 169 6.61 -1.29 7.86
N VAL A 170 7.77 -0.66 7.70
CA VAL A 170 8.91 -0.83 8.62
C VAL A 170 8.60 -0.22 9.98
N ILE A 171 8.03 1.00 10.04
CA ILE A 171 7.59 1.63 11.28
C ILE A 171 6.48 0.79 11.92
N GLY A 172 5.55 0.30 11.10
CA GLY A 172 4.45 -0.58 11.53
C GLY A 172 4.95 -1.84 12.21
N ARG A 173 5.96 -2.53 11.66
CA ARG A 173 6.57 -3.72 12.29
C ARG A 173 7.06 -3.43 13.72
N LYS A 174 7.72 -2.30 13.93
CA LYS A 174 8.17 -1.89 15.28
C LYS A 174 6.98 -1.58 16.20
N PHE A 175 5.96 -0.96 15.68
CA PHE A 175 4.75 -0.62 16.43
C PHE A 175 3.95 -1.86 16.82
N MET A 176 3.86 -2.86 15.92
CA MET A 176 3.15 -4.11 16.13
C MET A 176 3.83 -5.07 17.12
N GLN A 177 5.07 -4.80 17.56
CA GLN A 177 5.70 -5.50 18.67
C GLN A 177 5.06 -5.12 20.02
N THR A 178 4.24 -4.08 20.07
CA THR A 178 3.42 -3.72 21.22
C THR A 178 2.13 -4.58 21.26
N LYS A 179 1.41 -4.57 22.39
CA LYS A 179 0.17 -5.35 22.57
C LYS A 179 -1.05 -4.81 21.77
N VAL A 180 -0.84 -3.87 20.86
CA VAL A 180 -1.92 -3.22 20.12
C VAL A 180 -2.44 -4.11 19.00
N ASN A 181 -3.77 -4.20 18.85
CA ASN A 181 -4.38 -4.99 17.78
C ASN A 181 -4.23 -4.31 16.42
N GLN A 182 -3.81 -5.09 15.41
CA GLN A 182 -3.60 -4.60 14.05
C GLN A 182 -4.88 -4.04 13.41
N LEU A 183 -6.04 -4.64 13.69
CA LEU A 183 -7.31 -4.15 13.17
C LEU A 183 -7.60 -2.73 13.66
N THR A 184 -7.32 -2.45 14.94
CA THR A 184 -7.47 -1.12 15.51
C THR A 184 -6.54 -0.11 14.80
N VAL A 185 -5.27 -0.47 14.61
CA VAL A 185 -4.30 0.39 13.89
C VAL A 185 -4.77 0.69 12.48
N ASN A 186 -5.17 -0.33 11.71
CA ASN A 186 -5.66 -0.16 10.35
C ASN A 186 -6.94 0.68 10.29
N THR A 187 -7.85 0.53 11.25
CA THR A 187 -9.07 1.35 11.34
C THR A 187 -8.73 2.84 11.44
N PHE A 188 -7.78 3.21 12.30
CA PHE A 188 -7.34 4.60 12.42
C PHE A 188 -6.54 5.09 11.21
N GLN A 189 -5.79 4.23 10.54
CA GLN A 189 -5.11 4.57 9.30
C GLN A 189 -6.11 4.91 8.18
N TYR A 190 -7.14 4.07 7.98
CA TYR A 190 -8.18 4.35 6.98
C TYR A 190 -9.06 5.53 7.36
N PHE A 191 -9.32 5.75 8.65
CA PHE A 191 -9.99 6.95 9.13
C PHE A 191 -9.20 8.21 8.74
N THR A 192 -7.89 8.20 8.94
CA THR A 192 -7.02 9.33 8.54
C THR A 192 -7.07 9.55 7.03
N GLY A 193 -6.96 8.48 6.24
CA GLY A 193 -7.08 8.57 4.79
C GLY A 193 -8.40 9.17 4.34
N PHE A 194 -9.51 8.75 4.96
CA PHE A 194 -10.84 9.30 4.70
C PHE A 194 -10.93 10.79 5.04
N VAL A 195 -10.52 11.18 6.27
CA VAL A 195 -10.58 12.59 6.71
C VAL A 195 -9.76 13.49 5.80
N LEU A 196 -8.53 13.09 5.45
CA LEU A 196 -7.68 13.88 4.58
C LEU A 196 -8.26 14.01 3.17
N SER A 197 -8.77 12.92 2.58
CA SER A 197 -9.41 12.97 1.27
C SER A 197 -10.65 13.85 1.28
N PHE A 198 -11.44 13.75 2.34
CA PHE A 198 -12.65 14.55 2.50
C PHE A 198 -12.35 16.04 2.68
N LEU A 199 -11.32 16.39 3.45
CA LEU A 199 -10.89 17.79 3.60
C LEU A 199 -10.45 18.40 2.28
N ILE A 200 -9.71 17.65 1.45
CA ILE A 200 -9.25 18.13 0.14
C ILE A 200 -10.43 18.32 -0.83
N LEU A 201 -11.48 17.53 -0.70
CA LEU A 201 -12.67 17.64 -1.56
C LEU A 201 -13.42 18.98 -1.38
N PHE A 202 -13.24 19.64 -0.22
CA PHE A 202 -13.90 20.92 0.10
C PHE A 202 -12.99 22.14 -0.13
N ILE A 203 -11.76 21.96 -0.60
CA ILE A 203 -10.81 23.02 -0.96
C ILE A 203 -10.80 23.22 -2.47
#